data_94e1f315769abbb4960717404f31ee8c
#
_entry.id   94e1f315769abbb4960717404f31ee8c
#
_cell.length_a   1.000
_cell.length_b   1.000
_cell.length_c   1.000
_cell.angle_alpha   90.00
_cell.angle_beta   90.00
_cell.angle_gamma   90.00
#
_symmetry.space_group_name_H-M   'P 1'
#
loop_
_entity.id
_entity.type
_entity.pdbx_description
1 polymer ?
#
loop_
_entity_poly.entity_id
_entity_poly.type
_entity_poly.pdbx_seq_one_letter_code
_entity_poly.pdbx_strand_id
1 'polypeptide(L)'
;MPLRGAAFFIFAAKLKVTCLILIGMMGAGKTTVGRELAKRLNLRFADCDHELIARTGVSVPTIFEIEGEAGFRRRESRLLAELLAETDIVIATGGGIVLDPANCALLSKCGTVIYLNIPPHVLWERTRRDRNRPLLQVENPRERIEELYRQRDPLYRAVADIIIDGERSSCMSMASRIERALIEHMNRKTSCTP
;
A
#
# COMPACT_ATOMS: atom_id res chain seq x y z
N MET A 1 -29.15 4.95 -12.02
CA MET A 1 -28.89 5.91 -10.93
C MET A 1 -27.42 6.29 -10.91
N PRO A 2 -27.00 7.43 -11.46
CA PRO A 2 -25.58 7.84 -11.52
C PRO A 2 -25.32 9.12 -10.71
N LEU A 3 -25.70 9.17 -9.43
CA LEU A 3 -25.49 10.36 -8.59
C LEU A 3 -24.46 10.18 -7.45
N ARG A 4 -23.83 8.99 -7.32
CA ARG A 4 -22.83 8.76 -6.28
C ARG A 4 -21.44 9.27 -6.63
N GLY A 5 -21.09 9.42 -7.91
CA GLY A 5 -19.78 9.90 -8.34
C GLY A 5 -19.59 11.42 -8.17
N ALA A 6 -20.61 12.22 -8.50
CA ALA A 6 -20.50 13.67 -8.47
C ALA A 6 -20.37 14.26 -7.06
N ALA A 7 -21.10 13.73 -6.07
CA ALA A 7 -21.01 14.18 -4.68
C ALA A 7 -19.66 13.86 -4.06
N PHE A 8 -19.07 12.70 -4.41
CA PHE A 8 -17.74 12.32 -3.97
C PHE A 8 -16.65 13.13 -4.67
N PHE A 9 -16.81 13.45 -5.95
CA PHE A 9 -15.90 14.33 -6.71
C PHE A 9 -15.84 15.74 -6.15
N ILE A 10 -17.01 16.33 -5.79
CA ILE A 10 -17.09 17.64 -5.13
C ILE A 10 -16.47 17.58 -3.73
N PHE A 11 -16.61 16.47 -3.05
CA PHE A 11 -16.05 16.25 -1.72
C PHE A 11 -14.52 16.01 -1.77
N ALA A 12 -14.02 15.21 -2.70
CA ALA A 12 -12.58 15.03 -2.91
C ALA A 12 -11.86 16.32 -3.35
N ALA A 13 -12.50 17.15 -4.16
CA ALA A 13 -11.99 18.47 -4.55
C ALA A 13 -11.98 19.49 -3.39
N LYS A 14 -12.86 19.33 -2.39
CA LYS A 14 -12.86 20.11 -1.15
C LYS A 14 -11.84 19.62 -0.12
N LEU A 15 -11.42 18.38 -0.22
CA LEU A 15 -10.49 17.73 0.68
C LEU A 15 -9.14 17.65 -0.05
N LYS A 16 -8.17 18.43 0.39
CA LYS A 16 -6.76 18.30 -0.04
C LYS A 16 -6.22 16.92 0.39
N VAL A 17 -6.70 15.85 -0.26
CA VAL A 17 -6.08 14.53 -0.15
C VAL A 17 -4.81 14.58 -0.98
N THR A 18 -3.71 14.93 -0.36
CA THR A 18 -2.45 15.15 -1.07
C THR A 18 -1.73 13.83 -1.37
N CYS A 19 -1.84 12.83 -0.50
CA CYS A 19 -1.16 11.54 -0.70
C CYS A 19 -1.91 10.42 0.04
N LEU A 20 -2.23 9.32 -0.66
CA LEU A 20 -2.77 8.08 -0.10
C LEU A 20 -1.74 6.97 -0.22
N ILE A 21 -1.42 6.30 0.87
CA ILE A 21 -0.36 5.31 0.91
C ILE A 21 -0.94 3.95 1.30
N LEU A 22 -0.86 2.98 0.39
CA LEU A 22 -1.31 1.61 0.64
C LEU A 22 -0.15 0.75 1.15
N ILE A 23 -0.27 0.26 2.37
CA ILE A 23 0.67 -0.67 3.00
C ILE A 23 0.02 -2.04 3.24
N GLY A 24 0.84 -3.05 3.50
CA GLY A 24 0.40 -4.41 3.81
C GLY A 24 1.23 -5.47 3.12
N MET A 25 0.94 -6.72 3.42
CA MET A 25 1.68 -7.89 2.93
C MET A 25 1.67 -8.00 1.40
N MET A 26 2.65 -8.72 0.88
CA MET A 26 2.62 -9.18 -0.52
C MET A 26 1.34 -9.99 -0.77
N GLY A 27 0.73 -9.81 -1.94
CA GLY A 27 -0.56 -10.46 -2.25
C GLY A 27 -1.80 -9.79 -1.61
N ALA A 28 -1.64 -8.73 -0.82
CA ALA A 28 -2.76 -7.98 -0.23
C ALA A 28 -3.62 -7.25 -1.27
N GLY A 29 -3.09 -7.01 -2.48
CA GLY A 29 -3.81 -6.36 -3.57
C GLY A 29 -3.56 -4.86 -3.67
N LYS A 30 -2.52 -4.34 -3.05
CA LYS A 30 -2.17 -2.90 -3.04
C LYS A 30 -2.15 -2.27 -4.43
N THR A 31 -1.47 -2.91 -5.38
CA THR A 31 -1.39 -2.45 -6.78
C THR A 31 -2.76 -2.37 -7.44
N THR A 32 -3.57 -3.42 -7.31
CA THR A 32 -4.88 -3.51 -7.97
C THR A 32 -5.88 -2.55 -7.34
N VAL A 33 -5.95 -2.52 -6.01
CA VAL A 33 -6.83 -1.62 -5.24
C VAL A 33 -6.38 -0.17 -5.41
N GLY A 34 -5.07 0.09 -5.37
CA GLY A 34 -4.51 1.43 -5.53
C GLY A 34 -4.80 2.04 -6.89
N ARG A 35 -4.67 1.25 -7.96
CA ARG A 35 -5.01 1.68 -9.32
C ARG A 35 -6.49 2.02 -9.47
N GLU A 36 -7.36 1.18 -8.92
CA GLU A 36 -8.80 1.43 -8.91
C GLU A 36 -9.17 2.67 -8.09
N LEU A 37 -8.56 2.82 -6.91
CA LEU A 37 -8.77 3.98 -6.04
C LEU A 37 -8.31 5.29 -6.73
N ALA A 38 -7.12 5.29 -7.30
CA ALA A 38 -6.57 6.44 -8.03
C ALA A 38 -7.47 6.85 -9.19
N LYS A 39 -7.98 5.87 -9.97
CA LYS A 39 -8.95 6.13 -11.04
C LYS A 39 -10.23 6.80 -10.52
N ARG A 40 -10.79 6.31 -9.42
CA ARG A 40 -12.02 6.85 -8.83
C ARG A 40 -11.85 8.26 -8.27
N LEU A 41 -10.67 8.52 -7.68
CA LEU A 41 -10.35 9.79 -7.06
C LEU A 41 -9.74 10.80 -8.04
N ASN A 42 -9.48 10.38 -9.29
CA ASN A 42 -8.75 11.17 -10.30
C ASN A 42 -7.36 11.61 -9.82
N LEU A 43 -6.64 10.67 -9.16
CA LEU A 43 -5.28 10.86 -8.67
C LEU A 43 -4.28 10.08 -9.54
N ARG A 44 -3.00 10.48 -9.51
CA ARG A 44 -1.91 9.68 -10.05
C ARG A 44 -1.78 8.36 -9.26
N PHE A 45 -1.39 7.28 -9.92
CA PHE A 45 -1.04 6.01 -9.27
C PHE A 45 0.44 5.72 -9.45
N ALA A 46 1.13 5.36 -8.36
CA ALA A 46 2.50 4.82 -8.37
C ALA A 46 2.57 3.51 -7.57
N ASP A 47 3.29 2.54 -8.11
CA ASP A 47 3.64 1.29 -7.42
C ASP A 47 5.15 1.25 -7.27
N CYS A 48 5.64 1.15 -6.02
CA CYS A 48 7.07 1.23 -5.72
C CYS A 48 7.89 0.16 -6.46
N ASP A 49 7.38 -1.08 -6.57
CA ASP A 49 8.09 -2.14 -7.25
C ASP A 49 8.17 -1.85 -8.77
N HIS A 50 7.08 -1.38 -9.38
CA HIS A 50 7.05 -0.99 -10.79
C HIS A 50 7.93 0.23 -11.09
N GLU A 51 7.91 1.25 -10.25
CA GLU A 51 8.76 2.43 -10.41
C GLU A 51 10.25 2.08 -10.28
N LEU A 52 10.62 1.18 -9.36
CA LEU A 52 11.99 0.67 -9.26
C LEU A 52 12.42 -0.04 -10.54
N ILE A 53 11.58 -0.93 -11.07
CA ILE A 53 11.87 -1.64 -12.32
C ILE A 53 12.02 -0.65 -13.48
N ALA A 54 11.13 0.32 -13.61
CA ALA A 54 11.19 1.32 -14.67
C ALA A 54 12.46 2.16 -14.62
N ARG A 55 12.93 2.52 -13.42
CA ARG A 55 14.15 3.33 -13.24
C ARG A 55 15.45 2.55 -13.39
N THR A 56 15.46 1.28 -12.97
CA THR A 56 16.68 0.47 -12.97
C THR A 56 16.84 -0.37 -14.24
N GLY A 57 15.74 -0.62 -14.97
CA GLY A 57 15.72 -1.52 -16.11
C GLY A 57 15.83 -3.00 -15.76
N VAL A 58 15.86 -3.35 -14.45
CA VAL A 58 16.01 -4.72 -13.98
C VAL A 58 14.89 -5.13 -13.02
N SER A 59 14.61 -6.42 -12.95
CA SER A 59 13.56 -6.97 -12.10
C SER A 59 13.92 -6.89 -10.61
N VAL A 60 12.90 -6.88 -9.74
CA VAL A 60 13.12 -6.95 -8.27
C VAL A 60 13.95 -8.19 -7.88
N PRO A 61 13.69 -9.40 -8.37
CA PRO A 61 14.56 -10.55 -8.11
C PRO A 61 16.02 -10.31 -8.48
N THR A 62 16.29 -9.67 -9.62
CA THR A 62 17.65 -9.34 -10.05
C THR A 62 18.34 -8.36 -9.10
N ILE A 63 17.62 -7.36 -8.58
CA ILE A 63 18.17 -6.45 -7.56
C ILE A 63 18.53 -7.22 -6.28
N PHE A 64 17.67 -8.14 -5.84
CA PHE A 64 17.94 -9.00 -4.69
C PHE A 64 19.16 -9.90 -4.90
N GLU A 65 19.34 -10.46 -6.09
CA GLU A 65 20.48 -11.31 -6.43
C GLU A 65 21.80 -10.54 -6.42
N ILE A 66 21.82 -9.33 -6.98
CA ILE A 66 23.05 -8.53 -7.14
C ILE A 66 23.40 -7.76 -5.84
N GLU A 67 22.41 -7.13 -5.20
CA GLU A 67 22.61 -6.18 -4.10
C GLU A 67 22.15 -6.71 -2.72
N GLY A 68 21.50 -7.86 -2.71
CA GLY A 68 20.87 -8.43 -1.52
C GLY A 68 19.64 -7.65 -1.05
N GLU A 69 19.02 -8.11 0.01
CA GLU A 69 17.85 -7.43 0.59
C GLU A 69 18.19 -6.01 1.06
N ALA A 70 19.36 -5.80 1.67
CA ALA A 70 19.78 -4.48 2.15
C ALA A 70 19.90 -3.46 1.01
N GLY A 71 20.41 -3.86 -0.15
CA GLY A 71 20.49 -3.01 -1.34
C GLY A 71 19.11 -2.62 -1.85
N PHE A 72 18.23 -3.61 -1.97
CA PHE A 72 16.83 -3.36 -2.34
C PHE A 72 16.14 -2.38 -1.39
N ARG A 73 16.29 -2.57 -0.07
CA ARG A 73 15.67 -1.69 0.95
C ARG A 73 16.14 -0.25 0.85
N ARG A 74 17.44 -0.02 0.60
CA ARG A 74 17.96 1.36 0.38
C ARG A 74 17.30 2.02 -0.83
N ARG A 75 17.10 1.28 -1.92
CA ARG A 75 16.44 1.80 -3.13
C ARG A 75 14.95 2.06 -2.88
N GLU A 76 14.28 1.14 -2.20
CA GLU A 76 12.86 1.24 -1.82
C GLU A 76 12.62 2.49 -0.95
N SER A 77 13.45 2.72 0.07
CA SER A 77 13.34 3.89 0.96
C SER A 77 13.60 5.22 0.23
N ARG A 78 14.60 5.26 -0.65
CA ARG A 78 14.87 6.45 -1.47
C ARG A 78 13.71 6.77 -2.40
N LEU A 79 13.19 5.78 -3.10
CA LEU A 79 12.03 5.95 -3.98
C LEU A 79 10.79 6.40 -3.20
N LEU A 80 10.54 5.80 -2.03
CA LEU A 80 9.43 6.21 -1.18
C LEU A 80 9.51 7.70 -0.83
N ALA A 81 10.68 8.19 -0.40
CA ALA A 81 10.87 9.60 -0.06
C ALA A 81 10.59 10.53 -1.25
N GLU A 82 11.00 10.14 -2.46
CA GLU A 82 10.72 10.90 -3.70
C GLU A 82 9.21 10.92 -4.02
N LEU A 83 8.53 9.77 -3.94
CA LEU A 83 7.09 9.69 -4.20
C LEU A 83 6.25 10.43 -3.15
N LEU A 84 6.68 10.46 -1.90
CA LEU A 84 6.00 11.18 -0.82
C LEU A 84 6.10 12.71 -0.94
N ALA A 85 7.02 13.22 -1.75
CA ALA A 85 7.11 14.64 -2.08
C ALA A 85 6.08 15.08 -3.14
N GLU A 86 5.42 14.13 -3.82
CA GLU A 86 4.38 14.42 -4.79
C GLU A 86 3.01 14.62 -4.11
N THR A 87 2.13 15.35 -4.80
CA THR A 87 0.74 15.56 -4.38
C THR A 87 -0.23 14.87 -5.33
N ASP A 88 -1.45 14.67 -4.87
CA ASP A 88 -2.53 14.05 -5.66
C ASP A 88 -2.17 12.66 -6.19
N ILE A 89 -1.62 11.82 -5.31
CA ILE A 89 -1.08 10.52 -5.64
C ILE A 89 -1.61 9.42 -4.71
N VAL A 90 -1.80 8.21 -5.28
CA VAL A 90 -1.97 6.95 -4.56
C VAL A 90 -0.71 6.12 -4.74
N ILE A 91 -0.03 5.79 -3.65
CA ILE A 91 1.20 5.00 -3.63
C ILE A 91 0.91 3.60 -3.12
N ALA A 92 1.25 2.57 -3.90
CA ALA A 92 1.31 1.19 -3.44
C ALA A 92 2.76 0.84 -3.07
N THR A 93 3.01 0.54 -1.80
CA THR A 93 4.37 0.25 -1.30
C THR A 93 4.75 -1.22 -1.42
N GLY A 94 6.04 -1.52 -1.33
CA GLY A 94 6.53 -2.87 -1.06
C GLY A 94 6.08 -3.40 0.32
N GLY A 95 5.96 -4.73 0.45
CA GLY A 95 5.50 -5.33 1.72
C GLY A 95 6.50 -5.22 2.88
N GLY A 96 7.72 -4.79 2.65
CA GLY A 96 8.75 -4.61 3.68
C GLY A 96 8.98 -3.16 4.10
N ILE A 97 8.22 -2.23 3.57
CA ILE A 97 8.43 -0.79 3.77
C ILE A 97 8.46 -0.36 5.23
N VAL A 98 7.69 -1.04 6.08
CA VAL A 98 7.56 -0.76 7.52
C VAL A 98 8.68 -1.36 8.38
N LEU A 99 9.62 -2.10 7.77
CA LEU A 99 10.76 -2.67 8.51
C LEU A 99 11.81 -1.62 8.88
N ASP A 100 11.83 -0.51 8.15
CA ASP A 100 12.71 0.62 8.45
C ASP A 100 11.94 1.69 9.24
N PRO A 101 12.36 2.00 10.49
CA PRO A 101 11.74 3.04 11.30
C PRO A 101 11.74 4.43 10.64
N ALA A 102 12.74 4.73 9.80
CA ALA A 102 12.80 6.00 9.06
C ALA A 102 11.66 6.09 8.03
N ASN A 103 11.36 4.98 7.33
CA ASN A 103 10.20 4.92 6.44
C ASN A 103 8.89 5.09 7.22
N CYS A 104 8.76 4.45 8.39
CA CYS A 104 7.56 4.59 9.24
C CYS A 104 7.33 6.06 9.63
N ALA A 105 8.41 6.77 10.01
CA ALA A 105 8.33 8.19 10.35
C ALA A 105 7.94 9.07 9.15
N LEU A 106 8.40 8.76 7.93
CA LEU A 106 7.99 9.44 6.71
C LEU A 106 6.53 9.19 6.37
N LEU A 107 6.09 7.92 6.40
CA LEU A 107 4.72 7.52 6.13
C LEU A 107 3.72 8.28 7.00
N SER A 108 3.97 8.35 8.32
CA SER A 108 3.08 9.00 9.28
C SER A 108 2.99 10.53 9.10
N LYS A 109 3.95 11.16 8.41
CA LYS A 109 4.00 12.62 8.21
C LYS A 109 3.44 13.08 6.88
N CYS A 110 3.53 12.25 5.84
CA CYS A 110 3.39 12.72 4.46
C CYS A 110 2.04 12.39 3.80
N GLY A 111 1.15 11.64 4.45
CA GLY A 111 -0.11 11.28 3.82
C GLY A 111 -1.08 10.54 4.74
N THR A 112 -2.11 9.95 4.15
CA THR A 112 -3.02 9.03 4.85
C THR A 112 -2.60 7.60 4.55
N VAL A 113 -2.19 6.88 5.59
CA VAL A 113 -1.69 5.50 5.50
C VAL A 113 -2.83 4.50 5.66
N ILE A 114 -3.04 3.66 4.66
CA ILE A 114 -4.12 2.68 4.58
C ILE A 114 -3.50 1.28 4.61
N TYR A 115 -3.75 0.53 5.66
CA TYR A 115 -3.33 -0.86 5.78
C TYR A 115 -4.37 -1.81 5.21
N LEU A 116 -3.99 -2.57 4.16
CA LEU A 116 -4.79 -3.68 3.64
C LEU A 116 -4.46 -4.94 4.44
N ASN A 117 -5.27 -5.22 5.46
CA ASN A 117 -5.11 -6.39 6.32
C ASN A 117 -5.79 -7.61 5.70
N ILE A 118 -4.99 -8.50 5.12
CA ILE A 118 -5.46 -9.74 4.47
C ILE A 118 -4.90 -10.94 5.25
N PRO A 119 -5.75 -11.91 5.64
CA PRO A 119 -5.30 -13.08 6.38
C PRO A 119 -4.27 -13.92 5.63
N PRO A 120 -3.31 -14.56 6.34
CA PRO A 120 -2.22 -15.34 5.73
C PRO A 120 -2.68 -16.42 4.74
N HIS A 121 -3.78 -17.13 5.03
CA HIS A 121 -4.29 -18.16 4.13
C HIS A 121 -4.75 -17.59 2.78
N VAL A 122 -5.35 -16.40 2.77
CA VAL A 122 -5.75 -15.71 1.54
C VAL A 122 -4.53 -15.20 0.78
N LEU A 123 -3.52 -14.67 1.50
CA LEU A 123 -2.26 -14.24 0.90
C LEU A 123 -1.57 -15.41 0.21
N TRP A 124 -1.53 -16.58 0.86
CA TRP A 124 -1.01 -17.81 0.26
C TRP A 124 -1.74 -18.19 -1.02
N GLU A 125 -3.06 -18.25 -1.01
CA GLU A 125 -3.85 -18.58 -2.20
C GLU A 125 -3.54 -17.66 -3.39
N ARG A 126 -3.34 -16.35 -3.12
CA ARG A 126 -3.04 -15.35 -4.15
C ARG A 126 -1.61 -15.41 -4.66
N THR A 127 -0.65 -15.84 -3.82
CA THR A 127 0.78 -15.76 -4.15
C THR A 127 1.42 -17.09 -4.52
N ARG A 128 0.81 -18.24 -4.25
CA ARG A 128 1.38 -19.57 -4.46
C ARG A 128 1.85 -19.88 -5.88
N ARG A 129 1.36 -19.15 -6.89
CA ARG A 129 1.76 -19.30 -8.31
C ARG A 129 2.73 -18.20 -8.78
N ASP A 130 3.00 -17.22 -7.94
CA ASP A 130 3.85 -16.08 -8.29
C ASP A 130 5.32 -16.40 -7.96
N ARG A 131 6.13 -16.58 -9.00
CA ARG A 131 7.56 -16.88 -8.87
C ARG A 131 8.45 -15.63 -8.76
N ASN A 132 7.88 -14.43 -8.88
CA ASN A 132 8.61 -13.17 -8.84
C ASN A 132 8.78 -12.61 -7.41
N ARG A 133 8.73 -13.47 -6.38
CA ARG A 133 8.83 -13.07 -4.96
C ARG A 133 10.00 -13.76 -4.28
N PRO A 134 11.18 -13.12 -4.20
CA PRO A 134 12.37 -13.72 -3.60
C PRO A 134 12.13 -14.28 -2.20
N LEU A 135 11.38 -13.58 -1.35
CA LEU A 135 11.10 -13.98 0.03
C LEU A 135 10.21 -15.23 0.18
N LEU A 136 9.56 -15.67 -0.91
CA LEU A 136 8.73 -16.89 -0.93
C LEU A 136 9.40 -18.05 -1.69
N GLN A 137 10.62 -17.87 -2.18
CA GLN A 137 11.42 -18.95 -2.80
C GLN A 137 12.13 -19.78 -1.73
N VAL A 138 11.35 -20.44 -0.89
CA VAL A 138 11.78 -21.26 0.24
C VAL A 138 11.06 -22.59 0.19
N GLU A 139 11.53 -23.58 0.96
CA GLU A 139 10.94 -24.92 1.02
C GLU A 139 9.45 -24.89 1.47
N ASN A 140 9.11 -24.01 2.41
CA ASN A 140 7.78 -23.90 3.01
C ASN A 140 7.20 -22.46 2.87
N PRO A 141 6.76 -22.04 1.67
CA PRO A 141 6.33 -20.66 1.44
C PRO A 141 5.09 -20.25 2.26
N ARG A 142 4.23 -21.20 2.61
CA ARG A 142 3.04 -20.95 3.42
C ARG A 142 3.42 -20.54 4.85
N GLU A 143 4.27 -21.29 5.51
CA GLU A 143 4.80 -20.95 6.84
C GLU A 143 5.54 -19.62 6.81
N ARG A 144 6.30 -19.37 5.72
CA ARG A 144 7.00 -18.12 5.54
C ARG A 144 6.06 -16.91 5.47
N ILE A 145 4.91 -17.04 4.82
CA ILE A 145 3.88 -15.98 4.81
C ILE A 145 3.33 -15.75 6.23
N GLU A 146 3.04 -16.80 6.98
CA GLU A 146 2.52 -16.70 8.34
C GLU A 146 3.54 -16.05 9.29
N GLU A 147 4.82 -16.40 9.15
CA GLU A 147 5.92 -15.79 9.90
C GLU A 147 6.06 -14.30 9.58
N LEU A 148 6.16 -13.97 8.29
CA LEU A 148 6.26 -12.58 7.83
C LEU A 148 5.04 -11.74 8.26
N TYR A 149 3.84 -12.33 8.24
CA TYR A 149 2.64 -11.66 8.71
C TYR A 149 2.72 -11.36 10.21
N ARG A 150 3.09 -12.34 11.05
CA ARG A 150 3.26 -12.12 12.51
C ARG A 150 4.29 -11.05 12.84
N GLN A 151 5.38 -10.99 12.08
CA GLN A 151 6.42 -9.97 12.26
C GLN A 151 5.96 -8.57 11.85
N ARG A 152 5.19 -8.45 10.74
CA ARG A 152 4.89 -7.17 10.10
C ARG A 152 3.53 -6.58 10.45
N ASP A 153 2.53 -7.40 10.82
CA ASP A 153 1.19 -6.90 11.17
C ASP A 153 1.22 -5.84 12.28
N PRO A 154 1.98 -6.02 13.40
CA PRO A 154 2.10 -4.97 14.41
C PRO A 154 2.70 -3.67 13.87
N LEU A 155 3.67 -3.75 12.95
CA LEU A 155 4.31 -2.59 12.34
C LEU A 155 3.36 -1.85 11.40
N TYR A 156 2.59 -2.59 10.58
CA TYR A 156 1.56 -1.97 9.73
C TYR A 156 0.51 -1.25 10.56
N ARG A 157 0.03 -1.88 11.65
CA ARG A 157 -0.98 -1.28 12.55
C ARG A 157 -0.46 -0.03 13.24
N ALA A 158 0.83 0.01 13.59
CA ALA A 158 1.43 1.15 14.27
C ALA A 158 1.48 2.42 13.42
N VAL A 159 1.59 2.29 12.09
CA VAL A 159 1.69 3.44 11.17
C VAL A 159 0.40 3.73 10.41
N ALA A 160 -0.60 2.85 10.48
CA ALA A 160 -1.84 2.99 9.72
C ALA A 160 -2.81 3.99 10.33
N ASP A 161 -3.30 4.93 9.54
CA ASP A 161 -4.45 5.79 9.87
C ASP A 161 -5.78 5.05 9.70
N ILE A 162 -5.83 4.15 8.71
CA ILE A 162 -7.02 3.38 8.32
C ILE A 162 -6.63 1.93 8.13
N ILE A 163 -7.39 1.01 8.72
CA ILE A 163 -7.20 -0.43 8.53
C ILE A 163 -8.43 -0.99 7.81
N ILE A 164 -8.18 -1.70 6.70
CA ILE A 164 -9.21 -2.35 5.90
C ILE A 164 -8.99 -3.86 5.93
N ASP A 165 -9.81 -4.57 6.69
CA ASP A 165 -9.81 -6.02 6.73
C ASP A 165 -10.41 -6.57 5.44
N GLY A 166 -9.76 -7.51 4.77
CA GLY A 166 -10.21 -8.05 3.49
C GLY A 166 -9.97 -9.55 3.36
N GLU A 167 -10.97 -10.36 3.64
CA GLU A 167 -10.86 -11.82 3.50
C GLU A 167 -11.21 -12.27 2.08
N ARG A 168 -12.42 -12.00 1.62
CA ARG A 168 -12.95 -12.40 0.30
C ARG A 168 -13.47 -11.23 -0.52
N SER A 169 -12.97 -10.04 -0.26
CA SER A 169 -13.43 -8.83 -0.92
C SER A 169 -12.86 -8.71 -2.33
N SER A 170 -13.71 -8.34 -3.29
CA SER A 170 -13.24 -7.92 -4.61
C SER A 170 -12.48 -6.59 -4.52
N CYS A 171 -11.65 -6.30 -5.53
CA CYS A 171 -10.94 -5.02 -5.65
C CYS A 171 -11.91 -3.82 -5.58
N MET A 172 -13.04 -3.90 -6.28
CA MET A 172 -14.08 -2.88 -6.30
C MET A 172 -14.69 -2.64 -4.91
N SER A 173 -14.97 -3.72 -4.17
CA SER A 173 -15.51 -3.65 -2.81
C SER A 173 -14.49 -3.04 -1.85
N MET A 174 -13.21 -3.42 -1.96
CA MET A 174 -12.16 -2.83 -1.12
C MET A 174 -11.99 -1.34 -1.40
N ALA A 175 -11.94 -0.92 -2.66
CA ALA A 175 -11.86 0.49 -3.02
C ALA A 175 -13.04 1.30 -2.44
N SER A 176 -14.28 0.78 -2.52
CA SER A 176 -15.46 1.46 -1.94
C SER A 176 -15.42 1.54 -0.41
N ARG A 177 -14.83 0.54 0.26
CA ARG A 177 -14.63 0.58 1.72
C ARG A 177 -13.59 1.60 2.11
N ILE A 178 -12.50 1.70 1.34
CA ILE A 178 -11.46 2.72 1.54
C ILE A 178 -12.06 4.11 1.37
N GLU A 179 -12.82 4.37 0.31
CA GLU A 179 -13.49 5.67 0.09
C GLU A 179 -14.35 6.07 1.28
N ARG A 180 -15.16 5.15 1.81
CA ARG A 180 -15.99 5.41 2.99
C ARG A 180 -15.15 5.72 4.22
N ALA A 181 -14.12 4.92 4.50
CA ALA A 181 -13.25 5.09 5.64
C ALA A 181 -12.44 6.40 5.56
N LEU A 182 -12.04 6.82 4.36
CA LEU A 182 -11.41 8.13 4.13
C LEU A 182 -12.34 9.28 4.52
N ILE A 183 -13.59 9.24 4.10
CA ILE A 183 -14.60 10.25 4.47
C ILE A 183 -14.75 10.35 5.98
N GLU A 184 -14.89 9.21 6.66
CA GLU A 184 -15.03 9.16 8.12
C GLU A 184 -13.76 9.67 8.85
N HIS A 185 -12.57 9.30 8.35
CA HIS A 185 -11.30 9.74 8.91
C HIS A 185 -11.13 11.27 8.80
N MET A 186 -11.47 11.84 7.68
CA MET A 186 -11.36 13.27 7.42
C MET A 186 -12.37 14.08 8.22
N ASN A 187 -13.61 13.61 8.35
CA ASN A 187 -14.61 14.26 9.18
C ASN A 187 -14.19 14.33 10.66
N ARG A 188 -13.50 13.27 11.15
CA ARG A 188 -12.93 13.27 12.51
C ARG A 188 -11.81 14.31 12.67
N LYS A 189 -10.92 14.45 11.69
CA LYS A 189 -9.84 15.46 11.73
C LYS A 189 -10.39 16.89 11.73
N THR A 190 -11.47 17.15 10.98
CA THR A 190 -12.09 18.49 10.90
C THR A 190 -12.85 18.87 12.16
N SER A 191 -13.43 17.89 12.88
CA SER A 191 -14.16 18.12 14.13
C SER A 191 -13.26 18.28 15.37
N CYS A 192 -11.95 17.95 15.25
CA CYS A 192 -10.98 18.09 16.34
C CYS A 192 -10.09 19.35 16.21
N THR A 193 -10.36 20.23 15.25
CA THR A 193 -9.66 21.52 15.18
C THR A 193 -10.51 22.54 15.96
N PRO A 194 -9.99 23.10 17.07
CA PRO A 194 -10.70 24.08 17.91
C PRO A 194 -10.93 25.40 17.18
#